data_64bee176aaf0c6c51bef8bb426e5cd8e
#
_entry.id   64bee176aaf0c6c51bef8bb426e5cd8e
#
_cell.length_a   1.000
_cell.length_b   1.000
_cell.length_c   1.000
_cell.angle_alpha   90.00
_cell.angle_beta   90.00
_cell.angle_gamma   90.00
#
_symmetry.space_group_name_H-M   'P 1'
#
loop_
_entity.id
_entity.type
_entity.pdbx_description
1 polymer ?
#
loop_
_entity_poly.entity_id
_entity_poly.type
_entity_poly.pdbx_seq_one_letter_code
_entity_poly.pdbx_strand_id
1 'polypeptide(L)'
;MNRRRFLSASVTAAASAPLLVRGATAPAAAPGTFAEPARAVPLAGEADVIVCGAGPAGVTAAITAARAGARVQLLETHGALGGVWTSSLLGYLLDFDKPGSSE
;
A
#
# COMPACT_ATOMS: atom_id res chain seq x y z
N MET A 1 5.06 23.49 12.54
CA MET A 1 3.97 22.54 12.74
C MET A 1 4.58 21.14 12.63
N ASN A 2 4.56 20.33 13.69
CA ASN A 2 5.35 19.10 13.77
C ASN A 2 4.61 17.95 13.07
N ARG A 3 5.28 17.18 12.19
CA ARG A 3 4.71 16.07 11.40
C ARG A 3 3.92 15.04 12.24
N ARG A 4 4.32 14.83 13.48
CA ARG A 4 3.61 13.94 14.43
C ARG A 4 2.22 14.44 14.82
N ARG A 5 1.98 15.76 14.84
CA ARG A 5 0.66 16.33 15.15
C ARG A 5 -0.31 16.29 13.97
N PHE A 6 0.20 16.25 12.75
CA PHE A 6 -0.65 16.12 11.55
C PHE A 6 -1.27 14.72 11.46
N LEU A 7 -0.50 13.68 11.79
CA LEU A 7 -1.00 12.29 11.78
C LEU A 7 -1.96 11.99 12.92
N SER A 8 -1.77 12.59 14.10
CA SER A 8 -2.70 12.41 15.24
C SER A 8 -4.01 13.17 15.11
N ALA A 9 -4.06 14.26 14.33
CA ALA A 9 -5.30 15.01 14.09
C ALA A 9 -6.23 14.35 13.06
N SER A 10 -5.70 13.46 12.21
CA SER A 10 -6.48 12.80 11.16
C SER A 10 -7.22 11.54 11.63
N VAL A 11 -6.87 10.99 12.79
CA VAL A 11 -7.44 9.72 13.29
C VAL A 11 -8.68 9.93 14.17
N THR A 12 -8.93 11.15 14.68
CA THR A 12 -10.01 11.38 15.66
C THR A 12 -11.36 11.72 15.06
N ALA A 13 -11.49 11.83 13.74
CA ALA A 13 -12.74 12.25 13.07
C ALA A 13 -13.53 11.12 12.39
N ALA A 14 -13.16 9.85 12.55
CA ALA A 14 -13.79 8.73 11.85
C ALA A 14 -14.52 7.72 12.76
N ALA A 15 -14.93 8.12 13.95
CA ALA A 15 -15.73 7.25 14.82
C ALA A 15 -17.15 7.79 14.92
N SER A 16 -18.08 7.08 14.27
CA SER A 16 -19.52 7.01 14.44
C SER A 16 -20.41 7.55 13.31
N ALA A 17 -20.53 6.74 12.23
CA ALA A 17 -21.79 6.65 11.51
C ALA A 17 -22.01 5.18 11.12
N PRO A 18 -23.14 4.54 11.49
CA PRO A 18 -23.48 3.23 10.96
C PRO A 18 -23.74 3.40 9.45
N LEU A 19 -22.85 2.87 8.62
CA LEU A 19 -23.13 2.73 7.20
C LEU A 19 -24.25 1.70 7.03
N LEU A 20 -25.48 2.21 6.90
CA LEU A 20 -26.55 1.43 6.30
C LEU A 20 -26.16 1.18 4.85
N VAL A 21 -25.58 0.02 4.59
CA VAL A 21 -25.38 -0.49 3.23
C VAL A 21 -26.77 -0.79 2.66
N ARG A 22 -27.38 0.24 2.13
CA ARG A 22 -28.58 0.12 1.31
C ARG A 22 -28.14 -0.56 0.02
N GLY A 23 -28.67 -1.74 -0.27
CA GLY A 23 -28.35 -2.48 -1.47
C GLY A 23 -28.41 -1.57 -2.71
N ALA A 24 -27.25 -1.22 -3.23
CA ALA A 24 -27.14 -0.46 -4.45
C ALA A 24 -27.51 -1.40 -5.60
N THR A 25 -28.65 -1.19 -6.22
CA THR A 25 -28.92 -1.69 -7.56
C THR A 25 -27.74 -1.24 -8.43
N ALA A 26 -27.04 -2.21 -9.02
CA ALA A 26 -25.93 -1.91 -9.90
C ALA A 26 -26.41 -0.94 -11.00
N PRO A 27 -25.74 0.18 -11.22
CA PRO A 27 -26.10 1.09 -12.30
C PRO A 27 -26.00 0.34 -13.63
N ALA A 28 -26.95 0.62 -14.54
CA ALA A 28 -26.91 0.06 -15.89
C ALA A 28 -25.53 0.39 -16.51
N ALA A 29 -24.87 -0.64 -17.06
CA ALA A 29 -23.56 -0.50 -17.66
C ALA A 29 -23.61 0.54 -18.80
N ALA A 30 -22.72 1.52 -18.76
CA ALA A 30 -22.57 2.48 -19.85
C ALA A 30 -22.03 1.77 -21.12
N PRO A 31 -22.28 2.29 -22.32
CA PRO A 31 -21.73 1.72 -23.55
C PRO A 31 -20.20 1.54 -23.45
N GLY A 32 -19.71 0.34 -23.79
CA GLY A 32 -18.29 0.00 -23.68
C GLY A 32 -17.79 -0.44 -22.31
N THR A 33 -18.69 -0.64 -21.32
CA THR A 33 -18.37 -1.19 -20.02
C THR A 33 -18.97 -2.60 -19.85
N PHE A 34 -18.25 -3.44 -19.11
CA PHE A 34 -18.73 -4.75 -18.67
C PHE A 34 -19.08 -4.66 -17.17
N ALA A 35 -20.30 -5.02 -16.82
CA ALA A 35 -20.71 -5.08 -15.42
C ALA A 35 -20.31 -6.46 -14.82
N GLU A 36 -19.35 -6.46 -13.89
CA GLU A 36 -19.02 -7.66 -13.13
C GLU A 36 -20.10 -7.90 -12.07
N PRO A 37 -20.64 -9.14 -11.95
CA PRO A 37 -21.59 -9.46 -10.90
C PRO A 37 -20.97 -9.26 -9.51
N ALA A 38 -21.78 -8.79 -8.56
CA ALA A 38 -21.33 -8.69 -7.17
C ALA A 38 -20.98 -10.09 -6.63
N ARG A 39 -19.81 -10.21 -6.01
CA ARG A 39 -19.34 -11.46 -5.42
C ARG A 39 -18.87 -11.24 -3.99
N ALA A 40 -19.09 -12.25 -3.13
CA ALA A 40 -18.50 -12.27 -1.81
C ALA A 40 -17.01 -12.67 -1.93
N VAL A 41 -16.13 -11.84 -1.40
CA VAL A 41 -14.69 -12.12 -1.36
C VAL A 41 -14.31 -12.42 0.09
N PRO A 42 -13.67 -13.57 0.39
CA PRO A 42 -13.23 -13.87 1.74
C PRO A 42 -12.14 -12.90 2.20
N LEU A 43 -12.21 -12.48 3.46
CA LEU A 43 -11.16 -11.70 4.07
C LEU A 43 -10.01 -12.62 4.45
N ALA A 44 -8.81 -12.35 3.94
CA ALA A 44 -7.62 -13.15 4.19
C ALA A 44 -6.90 -12.76 5.50
N GLY A 45 -7.14 -11.56 6.01
CA GLY A 45 -6.51 -11.06 7.23
C GLY A 45 -6.79 -9.59 7.47
N GLU A 46 -6.18 -9.06 8.55
CA GLU A 46 -6.26 -7.66 8.92
C GLU A 46 -4.86 -7.07 8.99
N ALA A 47 -4.70 -5.89 8.43
CA ALA A 47 -3.47 -5.10 8.48
C ALA A 47 -3.82 -3.61 8.60
N ASP A 48 -2.91 -2.84 9.24
CA ASP A 48 -3.03 -1.39 9.29
C ASP A 48 -2.49 -0.75 8.00
N VAL A 49 -1.52 -1.43 7.37
CA VAL A 49 -0.91 -1.01 6.10
C VAL A 49 -0.73 -2.22 5.19
N ILE A 50 -1.19 -2.13 3.97
CA ILE A 50 -0.92 -3.11 2.91
C ILE A 50 0.01 -2.46 1.89
N VAL A 51 1.15 -3.11 1.63
CA VAL A 51 2.12 -2.69 0.62
C VAL A 51 2.04 -3.66 -0.55
N CYS A 52 1.70 -3.18 -1.72
CA CYS A 52 1.60 -3.98 -2.94
C CYS A 52 2.88 -3.82 -3.76
N GLY A 53 3.62 -4.92 -3.89
CA GLY A 53 4.91 -4.99 -4.56
C GLY A 53 6.09 -4.86 -3.60
N ALA A 54 6.99 -5.85 -3.64
CA ALA A 54 8.17 -5.93 -2.79
C ALA A 54 9.45 -5.55 -3.53
N GLY A 55 9.39 -4.58 -4.43
CA GLY A 55 10.57 -3.91 -4.97
C GLY A 55 11.29 -3.09 -3.88
N PRO A 56 12.41 -2.43 -4.20
CA PRO A 56 13.20 -1.68 -3.22
C PRO A 56 12.37 -0.70 -2.38
N ALA A 57 11.49 0.05 -3.04
CA ALA A 57 10.61 1.02 -2.39
C ALA A 57 9.58 0.35 -1.48
N GLY A 58 8.96 -0.76 -1.96
CA GLY A 58 7.94 -1.47 -1.18
C GLY A 58 8.53 -2.12 0.07
N VAL A 59 9.69 -2.77 -0.04
CA VAL A 59 10.39 -3.34 1.11
C VAL A 59 10.74 -2.25 2.12
N THR A 60 11.28 -1.13 1.67
CA THR A 60 11.62 -0.01 2.56
C THR A 60 10.39 0.58 3.24
N ALA A 61 9.29 0.76 2.49
CA ALA A 61 8.04 1.26 3.02
C ALA A 61 7.46 0.33 4.10
N ALA A 62 7.44 -0.99 3.81
CA ALA A 62 6.94 -2.00 4.74
C ALA A 62 7.76 -2.02 6.04
N ILE A 63 9.09 -2.02 5.95
CA ILE A 63 9.99 -1.98 7.11
C ILE A 63 9.76 -0.71 7.93
N THR A 64 9.66 0.43 7.27
CA THR A 64 9.48 1.72 7.94
C THR A 64 8.13 1.79 8.67
N ALA A 65 7.07 1.32 8.04
CA ALA A 65 5.75 1.27 8.66
C ALA A 65 5.72 0.31 9.86
N ALA A 66 6.33 -0.88 9.73
CA ALA A 66 6.42 -1.83 10.82
C ALA A 66 7.23 -1.29 12.01
N ARG A 67 8.35 -0.60 11.75
CA ARG A 67 9.14 0.07 12.79
C ARG A 67 8.37 1.19 13.50
N ALA A 68 7.40 1.79 12.81
CA ALA A 68 6.48 2.76 13.40
C ALA A 68 5.36 2.13 14.23
N GLY A 69 5.30 0.79 14.32
CA GLY A 69 4.33 0.05 15.13
C GLY A 69 3.07 -0.39 14.38
N ALA A 70 3.00 -0.21 13.06
CA ALA A 70 1.86 -0.67 12.26
C ALA A 70 1.95 -2.18 11.99
N ARG A 71 0.79 -2.85 11.92
CA ARG A 71 0.68 -4.22 11.38
C ARG A 71 0.74 -4.12 9.86
N VAL A 72 1.83 -4.61 9.28
CA VAL A 72 2.08 -4.46 7.85
C VAL A 72 1.93 -5.79 7.14
N GLN A 73 1.23 -5.78 6.02
CA GLN A 73 1.19 -6.89 5.07
C GLN A 73 1.85 -6.45 3.77
N LEU A 74 2.90 -7.17 3.38
CA LEU A 74 3.60 -6.98 2.11
C LEU A 74 3.15 -8.06 1.14
N LEU A 75 2.63 -7.65 -0.01
CA LEU A 75 2.16 -8.54 -1.08
C LEU A 75 3.15 -8.49 -2.23
N GLU A 76 3.62 -9.67 -2.66
CA GLU A 76 4.52 -9.82 -3.80
C GLU A 76 4.07 -10.99 -4.68
N THR A 77 4.16 -10.82 -5.99
CA THR A 77 3.80 -11.84 -6.97
C THR A 77 4.96 -12.77 -7.31
N HIS A 78 6.18 -12.33 -7.08
CA HIS A 78 7.37 -13.11 -7.32
C HIS A 78 7.82 -13.82 -6.02
N GLY A 79 8.54 -14.92 -6.17
CA GLY A 79 9.05 -15.70 -5.03
C GLY A 79 10.22 -15.05 -4.27
N ALA A 80 10.63 -13.83 -4.64
CA ALA A 80 11.74 -13.12 -4.03
C ALA A 80 11.42 -11.64 -3.84
N LEU A 81 11.90 -11.09 -2.71
CA LEU A 81 11.81 -9.65 -2.43
C LEU A 81 12.98 -8.90 -3.08
N GLY A 82 12.83 -7.60 -3.25
CA GLY A 82 13.89 -6.71 -3.73
C GLY A 82 13.76 -6.29 -5.20
N GLY A 83 12.89 -6.94 -5.97
CA GLY A 83 12.57 -6.57 -7.35
C GLY A 83 13.83 -6.43 -8.22
N VAL A 84 14.05 -5.26 -8.80
CA VAL A 84 15.18 -4.97 -9.68
C VAL A 84 16.55 -5.24 -9.03
N TRP A 85 16.68 -5.10 -7.73
CA TRP A 85 17.95 -5.32 -7.03
C TRP A 85 18.27 -6.79 -6.79
N THR A 86 17.31 -7.67 -6.92
CA THR A 86 17.49 -9.10 -6.67
C THR A 86 17.17 -9.94 -7.89
N SER A 87 15.97 -9.82 -8.45
CA SER A 87 15.46 -10.70 -9.50
C SER A 87 15.91 -10.30 -10.90
N SER A 88 16.29 -9.03 -11.12
CA SER A 88 16.64 -8.51 -12.44
C SER A 88 18.14 -8.52 -12.75
N LEU A 89 18.94 -9.21 -11.93
CA LEU A 89 20.40 -9.34 -12.12
C LEU A 89 21.13 -7.99 -12.20
N LEU A 90 20.59 -6.94 -11.57
CA LEU A 90 21.26 -5.65 -11.48
C LEU A 90 22.43 -5.78 -10.49
N GLY A 91 23.61 -6.08 -11.01
CA GLY A 91 24.83 -6.26 -10.22
C GLY A 91 25.49 -4.96 -9.77
N TYR A 92 24.92 -3.81 -10.10
CA TYR A 92 25.50 -2.51 -9.82
C TYR A 92 24.43 -1.55 -9.29
N LEU A 93 24.64 -1.02 -8.08
CA LEU A 93 23.85 0.07 -7.51
C LEU A 93 24.61 1.36 -7.79
N LEU A 94 23.97 2.29 -8.51
CA LEU A 94 24.50 3.62 -8.70
C LEU A 94 24.68 4.30 -7.33
N ASP A 95 25.75 5.04 -7.21
CA ASP A 95 26.07 5.76 -5.97
C ASP A 95 24.89 6.66 -5.59
N PHE A 96 24.40 6.46 -4.38
CA PHE A 96 23.48 7.43 -3.79
C PHE A 96 24.35 8.64 -3.46
N ASP A 97 24.13 9.74 -4.15
CA ASP A 97 24.86 10.98 -3.95
C ASP A 97 25.03 11.27 -2.46
N LYS A 98 26.26 11.21 -2.01
CA LYS A 98 26.58 11.77 -0.70
C LYS A 98 26.28 13.25 -0.77
N PRO A 99 25.58 13.84 0.20
CA PRO A 99 25.42 15.28 0.27
C PRO A 99 26.80 15.94 0.18
N GLY A 100 27.09 16.60 -0.95
CA GLY A 100 28.39 17.23 -1.23
C GLY A 100 29.23 16.59 -2.33
N SER A 101 28.80 15.54 -3.00
CA SER A 101 29.51 14.91 -4.14
C SER A 101 29.02 15.37 -5.51
N SER A 102 28.39 16.53 -5.61
CA SER A 102 28.15 17.19 -6.89
C SER A 102 29.43 17.93 -7.33
N GLU A 103 30.36 17.25 -7.96
CA GLU A 103 31.29 17.86 -8.91
C GLU A 103 30.88 17.49 -10.34
#